data_0a168634da4a645a168c86b4483c0cf2
#
_entry.id   0a168634da4a645a168c86b4483c0cf2
#
_cell.length_a   1.000
_cell.length_b   1.000
_cell.length_c   1.000
_cell.angle_alpha   90.00
_cell.angle_beta   90.00
_cell.angle_gamma   90.00
#
_symmetry.space_group_name_H-M   'P 1'
#
loop_
_entity.id
_entity.type
_entity.pdbx_description
1 polymer ?
#
loop_
_entity_poly.entity_id
_entity_poly.type
_entity_poly.pdbx_seq_one_letter_code
_entity_poly.pdbx_strand_id
1 'polypeptide(L)'
;MNNASQEGLADWAGPILDGALTTLQIACLAYAIGVLLGFVGAACRLSRHAWLRGIGGAYSTGVRAVPELLLIILLYYAGSQALTALTNALGLPGQVAINGFVTAVGVLAFVQGAYMTEVFRGAISAIPKGQLEAADAFGFSPWARFLHITLPAMLPNALPGMSNLWLILIKDTALISVIGYSE
;
A
#
# COMPACT_ATOMS: atom_id res chain seq x y z
N MET A 1 14.17 -49.41 4.67
CA MET A 1 12.83 -49.29 4.05
C MET A 1 11.95 -48.52 5.04
N ASN A 2 11.65 -47.36 4.64
CA ASN A 2 10.55 -46.44 4.88
C ASN A 2 10.30 -45.84 6.27
N ASN A 3 11.05 -44.74 6.58
CA ASN A 3 10.59 -43.72 7.53
C ASN A 3 9.99 -42.46 6.82
N ALA A 4 9.76 -42.56 5.53
CA ALA A 4 9.30 -41.40 4.72
C ALA A 4 7.76 -41.22 4.67
N SER A 5 7.00 -41.98 5.45
CA SER A 5 5.53 -41.95 5.35
C SER A 5 4.76 -41.57 6.62
N GLN A 6 5.43 -40.95 7.58
CA GLN A 6 4.78 -40.45 8.81
C GLN A 6 5.13 -38.98 9.14
N GLU A 7 5.43 -38.16 8.11
CA GLU A 7 5.31 -36.73 8.30
C GLU A 7 3.81 -36.44 8.37
N GLY A 8 3.30 -36.43 9.58
CA GLY A 8 1.88 -36.20 9.84
C GLY A 8 1.53 -34.73 9.54
N LEU A 9 0.27 -34.44 9.20
CA LEU A 9 -0.24 -33.07 9.02
C LEU A 9 0.14 -32.13 10.18
N ALA A 10 0.45 -32.68 11.35
CA ALA A 10 0.91 -31.95 12.53
C ALA A 10 2.31 -31.33 12.34
N ASP A 11 3.19 -31.95 11.56
CA ASP A 11 4.56 -31.44 11.34
C ASP A 11 4.56 -30.22 10.41
N TRP A 12 3.56 -30.09 9.57
CA TRP A 12 3.36 -28.93 8.67
C TRP A 12 2.60 -27.77 9.31
N ALA A 13 1.94 -28.00 10.45
CA ALA A 13 1.13 -26.96 11.10
C ALA A 13 1.98 -25.75 11.55
N GLY A 14 3.18 -25.99 12.10
CA GLY A 14 4.10 -24.93 12.53
C GLY A 14 4.52 -24.03 11.35
N PRO A 15 5.19 -24.56 10.32
CA PRO A 15 5.59 -23.77 9.15
C PRO A 15 4.43 -23.04 8.45
N ILE A 16 3.25 -23.65 8.36
CA ILE A 16 2.06 -23.01 7.77
C ILE A 16 1.60 -21.81 8.63
N LEU A 17 1.57 -21.95 9.95
CA LEU A 17 1.20 -20.87 10.85
C LEU A 17 2.20 -19.71 10.78
N ASP A 18 3.49 -20.00 10.78
CA ASP A 18 4.56 -18.99 10.69
C ASP A 18 4.47 -18.24 9.35
N GLY A 19 4.26 -18.96 8.25
CA GLY A 19 4.03 -18.34 6.93
C GLY A 19 2.77 -17.48 6.89
N ALA A 20 1.68 -17.92 7.48
CA ALA A 20 0.44 -17.16 7.56
C ALA A 20 0.60 -15.89 8.41
N LEU A 21 1.32 -15.97 9.54
CA LEU A 21 1.62 -14.81 10.37
C LEU A 21 2.47 -13.79 9.64
N THR A 22 3.52 -14.24 8.94
CA THR A 22 4.38 -13.37 8.13
C THR A 22 3.58 -12.67 7.03
N THR A 23 2.72 -13.40 6.33
CA THR A 23 1.80 -12.87 5.32
C THR A 23 0.91 -11.77 5.90
N LEU A 24 0.29 -12.01 7.06
CA LEU A 24 -0.56 -11.02 7.71
C LEU A 24 0.22 -9.79 8.17
N GLN A 25 1.45 -9.96 8.69
CA GLN A 25 2.31 -8.85 9.09
C GLN A 25 2.66 -7.96 7.89
N ILE A 26 3.09 -8.56 6.77
CA ILE A 26 3.38 -7.84 5.53
C ILE A 26 2.12 -7.10 5.06
N ALA A 27 0.98 -7.78 4.99
CA ALA A 27 -0.28 -7.19 4.54
C ALA A 27 -0.73 -6.03 5.43
N CYS A 28 -0.72 -6.18 6.76
CA CYS A 28 -1.13 -5.12 7.68
C CYS A 28 -0.22 -3.89 7.58
N LEU A 29 1.09 -4.08 7.53
CA LEU A 29 2.05 -2.98 7.41
C LEU A 29 1.93 -2.28 6.05
N ALA A 30 1.89 -3.04 4.97
CA ALA A 30 1.74 -2.50 3.63
C ALA A 30 0.41 -1.75 3.47
N TYR A 31 -0.68 -2.29 4.04
CA TYR A 31 -1.98 -1.63 4.02
C TYR A 31 -1.97 -0.30 4.79
N ALA A 32 -1.42 -0.30 6.00
CA ALA A 32 -1.35 0.91 6.82
C ALA A 32 -0.54 2.02 6.13
N ILE A 33 0.64 1.67 5.59
CA ILE A 33 1.46 2.61 4.83
C ILE A 33 0.76 3.02 3.53
N GLY A 34 0.13 2.08 2.83
CA GLY A 34 -0.65 2.33 1.61
C GLY A 34 -1.82 3.29 1.84
N VAL A 35 -2.52 3.17 2.97
CA VAL A 35 -3.57 4.13 3.38
C VAL A 35 -2.98 5.53 3.56
N LEU A 36 -1.84 5.68 4.23
CA LEU A 36 -1.18 6.98 4.41
C LEU A 36 -0.74 7.58 3.06
N LEU A 37 -0.10 6.79 2.21
CA LEU A 37 0.28 7.21 0.86
C LEU A 37 -0.95 7.57 0.02
N GLY A 38 -2.03 6.82 0.15
CA GLY A 38 -3.30 7.08 -0.50
C GLY A 38 -3.92 8.43 -0.11
N PHE A 39 -3.89 8.77 1.18
CA PHE A 39 -4.34 10.10 1.64
C PHE A 39 -3.49 11.22 1.06
N VAL A 40 -2.16 11.08 1.09
CA VAL A 40 -1.24 12.06 0.50
C VAL A 40 -1.49 12.19 -1.01
N GLY A 41 -1.61 11.06 -1.72
CA GLY A 41 -1.91 11.03 -3.15
C GLY A 41 -3.24 11.69 -3.48
N ALA A 42 -4.31 11.42 -2.71
CA ALA A 42 -5.62 12.03 -2.89
C ALA A 42 -5.57 13.54 -2.62
N ALA A 43 -4.85 13.97 -1.58
CA ALA A 43 -4.65 15.40 -1.30
C ALA A 43 -3.91 16.09 -2.45
N CYS A 44 -2.89 15.47 -3.03
CA CYS A 44 -2.21 15.97 -4.22
C CYS A 44 -3.17 16.07 -5.41
N ARG A 45 -3.95 15.04 -5.68
CA ARG A 45 -4.92 14.96 -6.78
C ARG A 45 -6.04 16.01 -6.68
N LEU A 46 -6.45 16.36 -5.47
CA LEU A 46 -7.49 17.35 -5.19
C LEU A 46 -6.93 18.76 -4.96
N SER A 47 -5.61 18.92 -5.01
CA SER A 47 -4.96 20.23 -4.80
C SER A 47 -5.33 21.24 -5.88
N ARG A 48 -5.35 22.52 -5.49
CA ARG A 48 -5.50 23.66 -6.43
C ARG A 48 -4.25 23.86 -7.31
N HIS A 49 -3.08 23.40 -6.87
CA HIS A 49 -1.83 23.55 -7.58
C HIS A 49 -1.68 22.50 -8.69
N ALA A 50 -1.52 22.94 -9.93
CA ALA A 50 -1.46 22.06 -11.09
C ALA A 50 -0.31 21.03 -11.02
N TRP A 51 0.84 21.44 -10.48
CA TRP A 51 2.00 20.55 -10.32
C TRP A 51 1.76 19.41 -9.32
N LEU A 52 1.07 19.67 -8.19
CA LEU A 52 0.68 18.63 -7.24
C LEU A 52 -0.31 17.65 -7.86
N ARG A 53 -1.31 18.16 -8.59
CA ARG A 53 -2.24 17.30 -9.33
C ARG A 53 -1.53 16.46 -10.37
N GLY A 54 -0.51 17.02 -11.03
CA GLY A 54 0.32 16.31 -12.00
C GLY A 54 1.09 15.16 -11.34
N ILE A 55 1.77 15.41 -10.23
CA ILE A 55 2.51 14.39 -9.48
C ILE A 55 1.57 13.29 -8.98
N GLY A 56 0.48 13.65 -8.29
CA GLY A 56 -0.50 12.67 -7.81
C GLY A 56 -1.15 11.88 -8.94
N GLY A 57 -1.36 12.54 -10.10
CA GLY A 57 -1.87 11.89 -11.31
C GLY A 57 -0.88 10.92 -11.92
N ALA A 58 0.37 11.33 -12.09
CA ALA A 58 1.43 10.49 -12.63
C ALA A 58 1.64 9.24 -11.74
N TYR A 59 1.64 9.41 -10.42
CA TYR A 59 1.72 8.31 -9.47
C TYR A 59 0.55 7.35 -9.61
N SER A 60 -0.69 7.83 -9.36
CA SER A 60 -1.85 6.94 -9.32
C SER A 60 -2.17 6.32 -10.68
N THR A 61 -2.04 7.08 -11.78
CA THR A 61 -2.33 6.57 -13.12
C THR A 61 -1.17 5.71 -13.64
N GLY A 62 0.07 6.11 -13.42
CA GLY A 62 1.25 5.38 -13.88
C GLY A 62 1.36 3.98 -13.25
N VAL A 63 1.19 3.89 -11.92
CA VAL A 63 1.21 2.61 -11.21
C VAL A 63 0.10 1.68 -11.69
N ARG A 64 -1.11 2.20 -11.89
CA ARG A 64 -2.28 1.42 -12.31
C ARG A 64 -2.32 1.11 -13.81
N ALA A 65 -1.47 1.74 -14.61
CA ALA A 65 -1.36 1.47 -16.05
C ALA A 65 -0.54 0.20 -16.37
N VAL A 66 0.25 -0.27 -15.41
CA VAL A 66 1.09 -1.47 -15.55
C VAL A 66 0.38 -2.66 -14.89
N PRO A 67 0.40 -3.86 -15.50
CA PRO A 67 -0.08 -5.07 -14.84
C PRO A 67 0.57 -5.26 -13.47
N GLU A 68 -0.25 -5.47 -12.45
CA GLU A 68 0.18 -5.45 -11.04
C GLU A 68 1.32 -6.42 -10.74
N LEU A 69 1.22 -7.65 -11.25
CA LEU A 69 2.27 -8.66 -11.09
C LEU A 69 3.61 -8.19 -11.66
N LEU A 70 3.62 -7.65 -12.88
CA LEU A 70 4.85 -7.13 -13.51
C LEU A 70 5.43 -5.97 -12.70
N LEU A 71 4.57 -5.09 -12.20
CA LEU A 71 5.00 -3.95 -11.41
C LEU A 71 5.63 -4.39 -10.08
N ILE A 72 5.02 -5.34 -9.37
CA ILE A 72 5.55 -5.88 -8.12
C ILE A 72 6.93 -6.52 -8.36
N ILE A 73 7.07 -7.37 -9.38
CA ILE A 73 8.35 -7.99 -9.74
C ILE A 73 9.41 -6.92 -10.06
N LEU A 74 9.06 -5.97 -10.93
CA LEU A 74 9.97 -4.90 -11.33
C LEU A 74 10.45 -4.08 -10.12
N LEU A 75 9.50 -3.65 -9.27
CA LEU A 75 9.82 -2.83 -8.10
C LEU A 75 10.60 -3.61 -7.04
N TYR A 76 10.32 -4.89 -6.87
CA TYR A 76 11.05 -5.74 -5.93
C TYR A 76 12.53 -5.84 -6.31
N TYR A 77 12.82 -6.19 -7.56
CA TYR A 77 14.21 -6.31 -8.03
C TYR A 77 14.89 -4.96 -8.23
N ALA A 78 14.24 -4.00 -8.87
CA ALA A 78 14.82 -2.67 -9.07
C ALA A 78 14.98 -1.91 -7.74
N GLY A 79 14.03 -2.05 -6.82
CA GLY A 79 14.09 -1.44 -5.49
C GLY A 79 15.24 -2.00 -4.66
N SER A 80 15.47 -3.31 -4.70
CA SER A 80 16.59 -3.94 -4.02
C SER A 80 17.94 -3.47 -4.57
N GLN A 81 18.09 -3.37 -5.88
CA GLN A 81 19.31 -2.86 -6.51
C GLN A 81 19.55 -1.38 -6.22
N ALA A 82 18.51 -0.55 -6.30
CA ALA A 82 18.61 0.87 -6.00
C ALA A 82 19.01 1.13 -4.55
N LEU A 83 18.46 0.37 -3.62
CA LEU A 83 18.80 0.48 -2.20
C LEU A 83 20.25 0.04 -1.93
N THR A 84 20.71 -1.04 -2.56
CA THR A 84 22.11 -1.49 -2.49
C THR A 84 23.05 -0.42 -3.08
N ALA A 85 22.71 0.17 -4.21
CA ALA A 85 23.51 1.23 -4.80
C ALA A 85 23.57 2.48 -3.90
N LEU A 86 22.47 2.84 -3.27
CA LEU A 86 22.40 3.98 -2.35
C LEU A 86 23.24 3.76 -1.09
N THR A 87 23.15 2.57 -0.46
CA THR A 87 23.95 2.23 0.73
C THR A 87 25.43 2.22 0.42
N ASN A 88 25.84 1.70 -0.75
CA ASN A 88 27.23 1.74 -1.21
C ASN A 88 27.71 3.18 -1.46
N ALA A 89 26.89 4.03 -2.07
CA ALA A 89 27.21 5.43 -2.33
C ALA A 89 27.35 6.26 -1.04
N LEU A 90 26.61 5.91 0.01
CA LEU A 90 26.67 6.56 1.32
C LEU A 90 27.83 6.02 2.19
N GLY A 91 28.61 5.07 1.70
CA GLY A 91 29.75 4.50 2.43
C GLY A 91 29.35 3.75 3.70
N LEU A 92 28.09 3.28 3.78
CA LEU A 92 27.64 2.49 4.92
C LEU A 92 28.27 1.11 4.81
N PRO A 93 29.14 0.71 5.77
CA PRO A 93 29.81 -0.60 5.71
C PRO A 93 28.80 -1.70 6.00
N GLY A 94 28.75 -2.64 5.12
CA GLY A 94 27.94 -3.84 5.21
C GLY A 94 26.95 -3.91 4.07
N GLN A 95 26.93 -5.06 3.40
CA GLN A 95 25.74 -5.46 2.66
C GLN A 95 24.58 -5.32 3.65
N VAL A 96 23.80 -4.26 3.51
CA VAL A 96 22.45 -4.28 4.06
C VAL A 96 21.81 -5.44 3.31
N ALA A 97 21.83 -6.62 3.91
CA ALA A 97 20.99 -7.71 3.47
C ALA A 97 19.62 -7.10 3.44
N ILE A 98 19.17 -6.76 2.23
CA ILE A 98 17.88 -6.09 2.05
C ILE A 98 16.90 -7.12 2.56
N ASN A 99 16.39 -6.87 3.75
CA ASN A 99 15.45 -7.77 4.37
C ASN A 99 14.27 -7.85 3.40
N GLY A 100 14.09 -9.02 2.77
CA GLY A 100 13.03 -9.26 1.81
C GLY A 100 11.67 -8.82 2.34
N PHE A 101 11.46 -8.92 3.66
CA PHE A 101 10.28 -8.42 4.35
C PHE A 101 10.09 -6.90 4.16
N VAL A 102 11.13 -6.10 4.38
CA VAL A 102 11.06 -4.63 4.24
C VAL A 102 10.81 -4.24 2.79
N THR A 103 11.47 -4.93 1.85
CA THR A 103 11.26 -4.70 0.42
C THR A 103 9.83 -5.07 0.02
N ALA A 104 9.33 -6.21 0.48
CA ALA A 104 7.97 -6.65 0.23
C ALA A 104 6.93 -5.62 0.73
N VAL A 105 7.06 -5.21 2.00
CA VAL A 105 6.19 -4.18 2.60
C VAL A 105 6.25 -2.88 1.81
N GLY A 106 7.45 -2.41 1.44
CA GLY A 106 7.62 -1.16 0.70
C GLY A 106 7.00 -1.19 -0.69
N VAL A 107 7.22 -2.26 -1.44
CA VAL A 107 6.66 -2.42 -2.80
C VAL A 107 5.14 -2.52 -2.75
N LEU A 108 4.60 -3.38 -1.88
CA LEU A 108 3.15 -3.52 -1.75
C LEU A 108 2.50 -2.23 -1.24
N ALA A 109 3.10 -1.54 -0.28
CA ALA A 109 2.60 -0.26 0.21
C ALA A 109 2.58 0.81 -0.89
N PHE A 110 3.61 0.85 -1.74
CA PHE A 110 3.69 1.79 -2.86
C PHE A 110 2.59 1.52 -3.89
N VAL A 111 2.39 0.28 -4.28
CA VAL A 111 1.33 -0.11 -5.23
C VAL A 111 -0.04 0.16 -4.64
N GLN A 112 -0.27 -0.30 -3.41
CA GLN A 112 -1.52 -0.13 -2.68
C GLN A 112 -1.88 1.35 -2.48
N GLY A 113 -0.89 2.20 -2.20
CA GLY A 113 -1.07 3.64 -2.05
C GLY A 113 -1.61 4.31 -3.32
N ALA A 114 -1.19 3.84 -4.49
CA ALA A 114 -1.70 4.35 -5.77
C ALA A 114 -3.19 4.02 -5.97
N TYR A 115 -3.62 2.81 -5.62
CA TYR A 115 -5.03 2.42 -5.66
C TYR A 115 -5.85 3.17 -4.61
N MET A 116 -5.34 3.28 -3.37
CA MET A 116 -5.98 4.04 -2.28
C MET A 116 -6.14 5.53 -2.63
N THR A 117 -5.19 6.11 -3.38
CA THR A 117 -5.28 7.48 -3.88
C THR A 117 -6.58 7.71 -4.65
N GLU A 118 -6.95 6.81 -5.53
CA GLU A 118 -8.18 6.94 -6.34
C GLU A 118 -9.44 6.61 -5.52
N VAL A 119 -9.36 5.65 -4.59
CA VAL A 119 -10.48 5.37 -3.67
C VAL A 119 -10.80 6.61 -2.83
N PHE A 120 -9.81 7.23 -2.20
CA PHE A 120 -10.05 8.41 -1.38
C PHE A 120 -10.44 9.63 -2.22
N ARG A 121 -9.79 9.85 -3.37
CA ARG A 121 -10.20 10.92 -4.29
C ARG A 121 -11.66 10.77 -4.72
N GLY A 122 -12.06 9.57 -5.11
CA GLY A 122 -13.45 9.27 -5.48
C GLY A 122 -14.42 9.49 -4.32
N ALA A 123 -14.08 8.99 -3.14
CA ALA A 123 -14.89 9.12 -1.93
C ALA A 123 -15.09 10.58 -1.50
N ILE A 124 -14.02 11.39 -1.53
CA ILE A 124 -14.09 12.82 -1.23
C ILE A 124 -14.93 13.56 -2.30
N SER A 125 -14.74 13.21 -3.58
CA SER A 125 -15.49 13.84 -4.67
C SER A 125 -16.99 13.49 -4.67
N ALA A 126 -17.39 12.42 -4.00
CA ALA A 126 -18.77 12.00 -3.84
C ALA A 126 -19.51 12.76 -2.73
N ILE A 127 -18.80 13.53 -1.89
CA ILE A 127 -19.43 14.36 -0.84
C ILE A 127 -20.22 15.48 -1.50
N PRO A 128 -21.50 15.69 -1.14
CA PRO A 128 -22.28 16.81 -1.63
C PRO A 128 -21.59 18.15 -1.33
N LYS A 129 -21.43 18.99 -2.36
CA LYS A 129 -20.70 20.28 -2.22
C LYS A 129 -21.30 21.17 -1.13
N GLY A 130 -22.63 21.17 -0.98
CA GLY A 130 -23.32 21.95 0.04
C GLY A 130 -22.86 21.65 1.47
N GLN A 131 -22.40 20.42 1.77
CA GLN A 131 -21.85 20.11 3.09
C GLN A 131 -20.51 20.82 3.33
N LEU A 132 -19.67 20.89 2.30
CA LEU A 132 -18.38 21.56 2.38
C LEU A 132 -18.55 23.08 2.42
N GLU A 133 -19.48 23.62 1.61
CA GLU A 133 -19.83 25.04 1.58
C GLU A 133 -20.45 25.51 2.90
N ALA A 134 -21.32 24.70 3.51
CA ALA A 134 -21.87 24.97 4.83
C ALA A 134 -20.77 25.02 5.91
N ALA A 135 -19.83 24.07 5.90
CA ALA A 135 -18.71 24.09 6.82
C ALA A 135 -17.86 25.37 6.68
N ASP A 136 -17.61 25.80 5.42
CA ASP A 136 -16.88 27.04 5.16
C ASP A 136 -17.68 28.28 5.64
N ALA A 137 -19.00 28.28 5.47
CA ALA A 137 -19.88 29.37 5.96
C ALA A 137 -19.93 29.47 7.49
N PHE A 138 -19.80 28.32 8.21
CA PHE A 138 -19.67 28.29 9.66
C PHE A 138 -18.24 28.62 10.16
N GLY A 139 -17.31 28.95 9.26
CA GLY A 139 -15.96 29.39 9.62
C GLY A 139 -15.03 28.25 10.06
N PHE A 140 -15.30 27.01 9.66
CA PHE A 140 -14.38 25.91 9.92
C PHE A 140 -13.03 26.16 9.27
N SER A 141 -11.94 25.99 10.02
CA SER A 141 -10.60 25.94 9.44
C SER A 141 -10.47 24.73 8.50
N PRO A 142 -9.57 24.75 7.51
CA PRO A 142 -9.39 23.62 6.57
C PRO A 142 -9.15 22.28 7.28
N TRP A 143 -8.39 22.29 8.39
CA TRP A 143 -8.12 21.09 9.18
C TRP A 143 -9.35 20.63 9.96
N ALA A 144 -10.07 21.56 10.62
CA ALA A 144 -11.30 21.24 11.33
C ALA A 144 -12.38 20.70 10.37
N ARG A 145 -12.53 21.33 9.18
CA ARG A 145 -13.42 20.85 8.13
C ARG A 145 -13.04 19.44 7.68
N PHE A 146 -11.74 19.17 7.50
CA PHE A 146 -11.29 17.82 7.11
C PHE A 146 -11.68 16.79 8.17
N LEU A 147 -11.35 17.01 9.43
CA LEU A 147 -11.58 16.03 10.49
C LEU A 147 -13.06 15.82 10.84
N HIS A 148 -13.86 16.89 10.87
CA HIS A 148 -15.23 16.83 11.38
C HIS A 148 -16.29 16.66 10.28
N ILE A 149 -15.97 17.03 9.05
CA ILE A 149 -16.93 16.97 7.93
C ILE A 149 -16.44 16.02 6.84
N THR A 150 -15.26 16.31 6.24
CA THR A 150 -14.79 15.57 5.07
C THR A 150 -14.49 14.11 5.41
N LEU A 151 -13.73 13.85 6.46
CA LEU A 151 -13.32 12.50 6.84
C LEU A 151 -14.51 11.61 7.21
N PRO A 152 -15.45 11.99 8.10
CA PRO A 152 -16.61 11.16 8.38
C PRO A 152 -17.56 11.01 7.19
N ALA A 153 -17.72 12.05 6.35
CA ALA A 153 -18.60 11.97 5.19
C ALA A 153 -18.04 11.11 4.04
N MET A 154 -16.70 11.02 3.90
CA MET A 154 -16.08 10.18 2.88
C MET A 154 -16.03 8.69 3.26
N LEU A 155 -15.98 8.36 4.55
CA LEU A 155 -15.78 6.98 5.02
C LEU A 155 -16.79 5.99 4.43
N PRO A 156 -18.10 6.24 4.43
CA PRO A 156 -19.08 5.31 3.83
C PRO A 156 -18.81 5.03 2.35
N ASN A 157 -18.28 6.00 1.61
CA ASN A 157 -17.95 5.88 0.20
C ASN A 157 -16.58 5.20 -0.02
N ALA A 158 -15.64 5.33 0.93
CA ALA A 158 -14.31 4.77 0.84
C ALA A 158 -14.26 3.29 1.29
N LEU A 159 -15.01 2.92 2.33
CA LEU A 159 -14.95 1.60 2.96
C LEU A 159 -15.10 0.42 1.98
N PRO A 160 -16.05 0.40 1.03
CA PRO A 160 -16.15 -0.71 0.08
C PRO A 160 -14.88 -0.88 -0.76
N GLY A 161 -14.31 0.23 -1.26
CA GLY A 161 -13.06 0.23 -2.02
C GLY A 161 -11.88 -0.21 -1.17
N MET A 162 -11.78 0.28 0.06
CA MET A 162 -10.74 -0.13 1.02
C MET A 162 -10.81 -1.62 1.34
N SER A 163 -12.01 -2.16 1.58
CA SER A 163 -12.19 -3.59 1.85
C SER A 163 -11.80 -4.46 0.66
N ASN A 164 -12.15 -4.04 -0.55
CA ASN A 164 -11.74 -4.75 -1.76
C ASN A 164 -10.21 -4.73 -1.93
N LEU A 165 -9.56 -3.59 -1.70
CA LEU A 165 -8.12 -3.46 -1.77
C LEU A 165 -7.40 -4.29 -0.69
N TRP A 166 -7.99 -4.45 0.50
CA TRP A 166 -7.49 -5.36 1.52
C TRP A 166 -7.45 -6.81 1.03
N LEU A 167 -8.53 -7.29 0.39
CA LEU A 167 -8.60 -8.64 -0.15
C LEU A 167 -7.61 -8.88 -1.30
N ILE A 168 -7.40 -7.87 -2.14
CA ILE A 168 -6.40 -7.92 -3.21
C ILE A 168 -5.01 -8.02 -2.58
N LEU A 169 -4.68 -7.16 -1.63
CA LEU A 169 -3.37 -7.12 -0.99
C LEU A 169 -2.99 -8.47 -0.35
N ILE A 170 -3.92 -9.15 0.33
CA ILE A 170 -3.66 -10.49 0.88
C ILE A 170 -3.29 -11.49 -0.22
N LYS A 171 -3.90 -11.39 -1.40
CA LYS A 171 -3.53 -12.25 -2.54
C LYS A 171 -2.17 -11.89 -3.10
N ASP A 172 -1.82 -10.61 -3.13
CA ASP A 172 -0.55 -10.12 -3.67
C ASP A 172 0.64 -10.48 -2.79
N THR A 173 0.44 -10.64 -1.48
CA THR A 173 1.50 -11.18 -0.60
C THR A 173 1.94 -12.57 -1.03
N ALA A 174 1.03 -13.40 -1.57
CA ALA A 174 1.38 -14.71 -2.10
C ALA A 174 2.31 -14.63 -3.34
N LEU A 175 2.19 -13.57 -4.14
CA LEU A 175 3.06 -13.35 -5.30
C LEU A 175 4.50 -13.09 -4.88
N ILE A 176 4.72 -12.40 -3.77
CA ILE A 176 6.05 -12.12 -3.23
C ILE A 176 6.74 -13.40 -2.76
N SER A 177 6.01 -14.34 -2.18
CA SER A 177 6.56 -15.65 -1.82
C SER A 177 7.06 -16.43 -3.03
N VAL A 178 6.44 -16.25 -4.20
CA VAL A 178 6.88 -16.88 -5.45
C VAL A 178 8.16 -16.22 -6.00
N ILE A 179 8.36 -14.93 -5.72
CA ILE A 179 9.48 -14.12 -6.26
C ILE A 179 10.80 -14.37 -5.51
N GLY A 180 10.79 -15.06 -4.37
CA GLY A 180 12.03 -15.41 -3.67
C GLY A 180 12.09 -15.00 -2.19
N TYR A 181 10.96 -14.81 -1.54
CA TYR A 181 10.89 -14.76 -0.09
C TYR A 181 10.76 -16.20 0.47
N SER A 182 11.67 -17.06 0.05
CA SER A 182 11.82 -18.41 0.62
C SER A 182 13.23 -18.51 1.18
N GLU A 183 13.44 -17.97 2.36
CA GLU A 183 14.52 -18.36 3.25
C GLU A 183 13.99 -18.51 4.67
#